data_d4cd9d568a3e8754d4243871d88c7153
#
_entry.id   d4cd9d568a3e8754d4243871d88c7153
#
_cell.length_a   1.000
_cell.length_b   1.000
_cell.length_c   1.000
_cell.angle_alpha   90.00
_cell.angle_beta   90.00
_cell.angle_gamma   90.00
#
_symmetry.space_group_name_H-M   'P 1'
#
loop_
_entity.id
_entity.type
_entity.pdbx_description
1 polymer ?
#
loop_
_entity_poly.entity_id
_entity_poly.type
_entity_poly.pdbx_seq_one_letter_code
_entity_poly.pdbx_strand_id
1 'polypeptide(L)'
;MSARRVGETLSWGLLAALLLATLWAALRFDRTGRPSLVGDEATYAMQAASLAWDGDLAYSRADYDRFVRQWGGKPDGLVLQSRDQGRHITYGKPFLYALAIAPFVRFAPIRGALLGNALFLAAAALLAARTLRQRLGGAAPFWVAVLVFGSVSFAYVYWVHADIFLFAAMAAGLALVYW
;
A
#
# COMPACT_ATOMS: atom_id res chain seq x y z
N MET A 1 -20.69 -32.39 9.41
CA MET A 1 -19.45 -31.62 9.17
C MET A 1 -18.59 -31.81 10.40
N SER A 2 -17.28 -32.14 10.28
CA SER A 2 -16.44 -32.29 11.47
C SER A 2 -16.14 -30.93 12.11
N ALA A 3 -16.02 -30.85 13.44
CA ALA A 3 -15.68 -29.62 14.16
C ALA A 3 -14.41 -28.90 13.58
N ARG A 4 -13.43 -29.69 13.11
CA ARG A 4 -12.22 -29.18 12.47
C ARG A 4 -12.51 -28.37 11.19
N ARG A 5 -13.43 -28.85 10.35
CA ARG A 5 -13.81 -28.13 9.12
C ARG A 5 -14.57 -26.85 9.42
N VAL A 6 -15.42 -26.85 10.44
CA VAL A 6 -16.13 -25.65 10.90
C VAL A 6 -15.13 -24.58 11.35
N GLY A 7 -14.16 -24.96 12.20
CA GLY A 7 -13.13 -24.02 12.68
C GLY A 7 -12.29 -23.42 11.55
N GLU A 8 -11.90 -24.24 10.57
CA GLU A 8 -11.16 -23.77 9.39
C GLU A 8 -11.98 -22.76 8.56
N THR A 9 -13.25 -23.06 8.28
CA THR A 9 -14.14 -22.16 7.53
C THR A 9 -14.32 -20.83 8.26
N LEU A 10 -14.50 -20.86 9.58
CA LEU A 10 -14.63 -19.64 10.39
C LEU A 10 -13.33 -18.80 10.36
N SER A 11 -12.16 -19.43 10.43
CA SER A 11 -10.86 -18.76 10.38
C SER A 11 -10.66 -18.02 9.03
N TRP A 12 -10.96 -18.67 7.91
CA TRP A 12 -10.93 -18.04 6.60
C TRP A 12 -11.99 -16.95 6.45
N GLY A 13 -13.20 -17.17 6.96
CA GLY A 13 -14.28 -16.18 6.96
C GLY A 13 -13.89 -14.91 7.71
N LEU A 14 -13.29 -15.04 8.89
CA LEU A 14 -12.79 -13.91 9.66
C LEU A 14 -11.72 -13.12 8.91
N LEU A 15 -10.69 -13.81 8.41
CA LEU A 15 -9.63 -13.15 7.65
C LEU A 15 -10.19 -12.42 6.42
N ALA A 16 -11.05 -13.08 5.64
CA ALA A 16 -11.67 -12.49 4.47
C ALA A 16 -12.52 -11.25 4.83
N ALA A 17 -13.32 -11.32 5.88
CA ALA A 17 -14.14 -10.19 6.34
C ALA A 17 -13.29 -8.98 6.74
N LEU A 18 -12.18 -9.19 7.48
CA LEU A 18 -11.26 -8.13 7.88
C LEU A 18 -10.54 -7.50 6.67
N LEU A 19 -10.10 -8.31 5.71
CA LEU A 19 -9.47 -7.81 4.48
C LEU A 19 -10.46 -7.02 3.61
N LEU A 20 -11.69 -7.51 3.45
CA LEU A 20 -12.75 -6.80 2.72
C LEU A 20 -13.13 -5.48 3.41
N ALA A 21 -13.21 -5.47 4.74
CA ALA A 21 -13.44 -4.25 5.51
C ALA A 21 -12.31 -3.24 5.30
N THR A 22 -11.05 -3.69 5.25
CA THR A 22 -9.89 -2.83 4.99
C THR A 22 -9.93 -2.24 3.57
N LEU A 23 -10.24 -3.05 2.56
CA LEU A 23 -10.40 -2.59 1.18
C LEU A 23 -11.54 -1.56 1.07
N TRP A 24 -12.67 -1.85 1.68
CA TRP A 24 -13.81 -0.94 1.71
C TRP A 24 -13.46 0.37 2.41
N ALA A 25 -12.78 0.31 3.56
CA ALA A 25 -12.33 1.50 4.29
C ALA A 25 -11.33 2.31 3.46
N ALA A 26 -10.36 1.69 2.76
CA ALA A 26 -9.43 2.37 1.88
C ALA A 26 -10.14 3.14 0.74
N LEU A 27 -11.21 2.56 0.17
CA LEU A 27 -12.04 3.21 -0.86
C LEU A 27 -12.89 4.37 -0.31
N ARG A 28 -13.25 4.34 0.98
CA ARG A 28 -14.07 5.36 1.64
C ARG A 28 -13.23 6.42 2.37
N PHE A 29 -11.95 6.14 2.58
CA PHE A 29 -11.07 7.04 3.32
C PHE A 29 -10.85 8.34 2.54
N ASP A 30 -11.37 9.43 3.08
CA ASP A 30 -11.25 10.75 2.47
C ASP A 30 -10.16 11.55 3.19
N ARG A 31 -9.15 11.95 2.44
CA ARG A 31 -8.04 12.81 2.90
C ARG A 31 -8.11 14.22 2.32
N THR A 32 -9.13 14.54 1.53
CA THR A 32 -9.32 15.90 0.99
C THR A 32 -9.60 16.88 2.13
N GLY A 33 -9.00 18.08 2.06
CA GLY A 33 -9.16 19.10 3.09
C GLY A 33 -8.47 18.82 4.42
N ARG A 34 -7.73 17.70 4.55
CA ARG A 34 -6.84 17.45 5.69
C ARG A 34 -5.49 18.12 5.48
N PRO A 35 -4.65 18.23 6.56
CA PRO A 35 -3.30 18.76 6.39
C PRO A 35 -2.60 18.11 5.19
N SER A 36 -1.92 18.92 4.40
CA SER A 36 -1.18 18.47 3.21
C SER A 36 -0.33 17.25 3.53
N LEU A 37 -0.20 16.33 2.57
CA LEU A 37 0.79 15.26 2.68
C LEU A 37 2.17 15.88 2.85
N VAL A 38 2.97 15.31 3.76
CA VAL A 38 4.28 15.85 4.13
C VAL A 38 5.35 14.78 3.92
N GLY A 39 6.53 15.20 3.50
CA GLY A 39 7.70 14.37 3.42
C GLY A 39 7.55 13.21 2.45
N ASP A 40 7.71 12.01 2.98
CA ASP A 40 7.68 10.77 2.20
C ASP A 40 6.32 10.50 1.56
N GLU A 41 5.22 10.79 2.25
CA GLU A 41 3.87 10.60 1.68
C GLU A 41 3.65 11.47 0.44
N ALA A 42 3.99 12.77 0.54
CA ALA A 42 3.87 13.70 -0.58
C ALA A 42 4.76 13.24 -1.75
N THR A 43 5.99 12.84 -1.43
CA THR A 43 6.95 12.38 -2.43
C THR A 43 6.46 11.14 -3.17
N TYR A 44 6.00 10.11 -2.46
CA TYR A 44 5.48 8.89 -3.09
C TYR A 44 4.18 9.13 -3.87
N ALA A 45 3.28 9.97 -3.34
CA ALA A 45 2.04 10.32 -4.04
C ALA A 45 2.33 11.03 -5.37
N MET A 46 3.24 11.99 -5.37
CA MET A 46 3.65 12.73 -6.57
C MET A 46 4.43 11.87 -7.54
N GLN A 47 5.35 11.04 -7.05
CA GLN A 47 6.13 10.10 -7.84
C GLN A 47 5.23 9.08 -8.56
N ALA A 48 4.22 8.54 -7.86
CA ALA A 48 3.25 7.63 -8.45
C ALA A 48 2.36 8.34 -9.49
N ALA A 49 2.01 9.60 -9.24
CA ALA A 49 1.27 10.41 -10.19
C ALA A 49 2.10 10.73 -11.45
N SER A 50 3.38 11.09 -11.31
CA SER A 50 4.29 11.30 -12.43
C SER A 50 4.38 10.04 -13.31
N LEU A 51 4.64 8.88 -12.71
CA LEU A 51 4.63 7.60 -13.42
C LEU A 51 3.29 7.30 -14.11
N ALA A 52 2.16 7.62 -13.46
CA ALA A 52 0.82 7.31 -13.96
C ALA A 52 0.38 8.18 -15.15
N TRP A 53 0.79 9.45 -15.20
CA TRP A 53 0.34 10.40 -16.23
C TRP A 53 1.44 10.80 -17.22
N ASP A 54 2.69 10.91 -16.76
CA ASP A 54 3.79 11.40 -17.59
C ASP A 54 4.75 10.26 -18.00
N GLY A 55 4.74 9.14 -17.28
CA GLY A 55 5.57 7.98 -17.56
C GLY A 55 7.03 8.15 -17.15
N ASP A 56 7.32 9.14 -16.28
CA ASP A 56 8.69 9.46 -15.87
C ASP A 56 8.83 9.66 -14.35
N LEU A 57 10.03 9.98 -13.91
CA LEU A 57 10.39 10.26 -12.52
C LEU A 57 10.92 11.68 -12.34
N ALA A 58 10.78 12.52 -13.36
CA ALA A 58 11.18 13.92 -13.28
C ALA A 58 10.16 14.71 -12.44
N TYR A 59 10.66 15.60 -11.58
CA TYR A 59 9.81 16.54 -10.88
C TYR A 59 9.68 17.82 -11.69
N SER A 60 8.45 18.20 -11.99
CA SER A 60 8.12 19.36 -12.78
C SER A 60 7.09 20.27 -12.12
N ARG A 61 6.90 21.46 -12.66
CA ARG A 61 5.82 22.37 -12.24
C ARG A 61 4.45 21.74 -12.47
N ALA A 62 4.29 20.93 -13.52
CA ALA A 62 3.03 20.24 -13.82
C ALA A 62 2.66 19.24 -12.72
N ASP A 63 3.64 18.53 -12.14
CA ASP A 63 3.42 17.61 -11.01
C ASP A 63 2.95 18.36 -9.76
N TYR A 64 3.59 19.50 -9.46
CA TYR A 64 3.17 20.35 -8.35
C TYR A 64 1.73 20.82 -8.53
N ASP A 65 1.39 21.37 -9.69
CA ASP A 65 0.07 21.90 -9.96
C ASP A 65 -1.00 20.76 -9.98
N ARG A 66 -0.64 19.57 -10.46
CA ARG A 66 -1.47 18.36 -10.38
C ARG A 66 -1.73 17.98 -8.92
N PHE A 67 -0.70 17.93 -8.10
CA PHE A 67 -0.83 17.63 -6.66
C PHE A 67 -1.77 18.61 -5.97
N VAL A 68 -1.56 19.91 -6.14
CA VAL A 68 -2.42 20.95 -5.55
C VAL A 68 -3.89 20.78 -5.95
N ARG A 69 -4.16 20.49 -7.22
CA ARG A 69 -5.53 20.25 -7.69
C ARG A 69 -6.16 18.98 -7.10
N GLN A 70 -5.38 17.92 -6.93
CA GLN A 70 -5.88 16.63 -6.46
C GLN A 70 -6.07 16.59 -4.94
N TRP A 71 -5.12 17.16 -4.20
CA TRP A 71 -5.07 17.04 -2.74
C TRP A 71 -5.61 18.26 -1.99
N GLY A 72 -5.86 19.37 -2.69
CA GLY A 72 -6.37 20.61 -2.10
C GLY A 72 -5.39 21.36 -1.21
N GLY A 73 -4.10 20.98 -1.23
CA GLY A 73 -3.04 21.61 -0.43
C GLY A 73 -1.69 21.54 -1.14
N LYS A 74 -0.71 22.29 -0.63
CA LYS A 74 0.66 22.26 -1.17
C LYS A 74 1.40 21.05 -0.63
N PRO A 75 2.27 20.38 -1.44
CA PRO A 75 3.18 19.39 -0.91
C PRO A 75 4.24 20.08 -0.04
N ASP A 76 4.62 19.46 1.06
CA ASP A 76 5.65 19.96 1.97
C ASP A 76 6.71 18.89 2.23
N GLY A 77 7.97 19.30 2.43
CA GLY A 77 9.07 18.41 2.77
C GLY A 77 9.41 17.38 1.70
N LEU A 78 9.22 17.68 0.40
CA LEU A 78 9.51 16.75 -0.68
C LEU A 78 10.96 16.29 -0.67
N VAL A 79 11.17 14.98 -0.81
CA VAL A 79 12.49 14.39 -1.00
C VAL A 79 12.81 14.37 -2.50
N LEU A 80 13.58 15.36 -2.90
CA LEU A 80 14.01 15.56 -4.28
C LEU A 80 15.53 15.45 -4.38
N GLN A 81 16.03 15.05 -5.54
CA GLN A 81 17.45 15.03 -5.85
C GLN A 81 17.75 15.62 -7.23
N SER A 82 18.93 16.20 -7.37
CA SER A 82 19.45 16.68 -8.65
C SER A 82 20.88 16.21 -8.82
N ARG A 83 21.24 15.83 -10.05
CA ARG A 83 22.61 15.39 -10.39
C ARG A 83 23.39 16.46 -11.14
N ASP A 84 22.75 17.54 -11.56
CA ASP A 84 23.30 18.54 -12.50
C ASP A 84 23.04 19.98 -12.06
N GLN A 85 23.28 20.27 -10.79
CA GLN A 85 23.13 21.61 -10.20
C GLN A 85 21.71 22.20 -10.35
N GLY A 86 20.69 21.36 -10.31
CA GLY A 86 19.29 21.78 -10.35
C GLY A 86 18.65 21.86 -11.72
N ARG A 87 19.35 21.48 -12.79
CA ARG A 87 18.78 21.49 -14.15
C ARG A 87 17.73 20.38 -14.35
N HIS A 88 18.01 19.20 -13.78
CA HIS A 88 17.05 18.10 -13.76
C HIS A 88 16.80 17.67 -12.32
N ILE A 89 15.58 17.79 -11.88
CA ILE A 89 15.14 17.39 -10.54
C ILE A 89 14.32 16.12 -10.69
N THR A 90 14.61 15.13 -9.86
CA THR A 90 13.89 13.86 -9.80
C THR A 90 13.45 13.58 -8.37
N TYR A 91 12.48 12.69 -8.22
CA TYR A 91 12.10 12.20 -6.89
C TYR A 91 13.23 11.38 -6.29
N GLY A 92 13.56 11.65 -5.02
CA GLY A 92 14.67 11.03 -4.29
C GLY A 92 14.32 9.74 -3.54
N LYS A 93 13.12 9.19 -3.75
CA LYS A 93 12.68 7.94 -3.13
C LYS A 93 12.77 6.76 -4.09
N PRO A 94 12.95 5.51 -3.57
CA PRO A 94 12.91 4.31 -4.39
C PRO A 94 11.58 4.22 -5.17
N PHE A 95 11.67 4.02 -6.47
CA PHE A 95 10.51 4.13 -7.36
C PHE A 95 9.61 2.90 -7.41
N LEU A 96 10.06 1.72 -6.95
CA LEU A 96 9.31 0.46 -7.08
C LEU A 96 7.93 0.51 -6.44
N TYR A 97 7.81 1.11 -5.26
CA TYR A 97 6.51 1.29 -4.61
C TYR A 97 5.62 2.21 -5.44
N ALA A 98 6.13 3.36 -5.86
CA ALA A 98 5.39 4.31 -6.68
C ALA A 98 4.93 3.67 -8.00
N LEU A 99 5.79 2.88 -8.65
CA LEU A 99 5.46 2.11 -9.85
C LEU A 99 4.34 1.10 -9.59
N ALA A 100 4.40 0.38 -8.47
CA ALA A 100 3.39 -0.61 -8.12
C ALA A 100 2.01 0.00 -7.84
N ILE A 101 1.95 1.22 -7.28
CA ILE A 101 0.67 1.91 -7.02
C ILE A 101 0.22 2.81 -8.18
N ALA A 102 1.08 3.17 -9.13
CA ALA A 102 0.76 4.06 -10.26
C ALA A 102 -0.52 3.66 -11.02
N PRO A 103 -0.78 2.37 -11.36
CA PRO A 103 -2.02 1.98 -12.00
C PRO A 103 -3.27 2.36 -11.20
N PHE A 104 -3.24 2.16 -9.89
CA PHE A 104 -4.37 2.51 -9.01
C PHE A 104 -4.55 4.02 -8.89
N VAL A 105 -3.45 4.77 -8.78
CA VAL A 105 -3.43 6.25 -8.74
C VAL A 105 -3.97 6.83 -10.05
N ARG A 106 -3.72 6.19 -11.20
CA ARG A 106 -4.25 6.60 -12.50
C ARG A 106 -5.77 6.64 -12.54
N PHE A 107 -6.45 5.68 -11.89
CA PHE A 107 -7.91 5.56 -11.86
C PHE A 107 -8.55 6.30 -10.69
N ALA A 108 -7.87 6.38 -9.55
CA ALA A 108 -8.37 7.01 -8.33
C ALA A 108 -7.24 7.76 -7.63
N PRO A 109 -6.91 9.01 -8.03
CA PRO A 109 -5.69 9.71 -7.64
C PRO A 109 -5.39 9.70 -6.14
N ILE A 110 -6.40 9.96 -5.31
CA ILE A 110 -6.22 10.05 -3.86
C ILE A 110 -6.33 8.66 -3.20
N ARG A 111 -7.34 7.89 -3.61
CA ARG A 111 -7.69 6.60 -2.99
C ARG A 111 -6.88 5.44 -3.57
N GLY A 112 -6.32 5.61 -4.76
CA GLY A 112 -5.60 4.56 -5.48
C GLY A 112 -4.38 4.07 -4.72
N ALA A 113 -3.60 4.96 -4.10
CA ALA A 113 -2.47 4.57 -3.27
C ALA A 113 -2.89 3.71 -2.07
N LEU A 114 -3.97 4.11 -1.39
CA LEU A 114 -4.51 3.36 -0.25
C LEU A 114 -5.12 2.02 -0.68
N LEU A 115 -5.78 1.99 -1.83
CA LEU A 115 -6.28 0.75 -2.42
C LEU A 115 -5.12 -0.19 -2.77
N GLY A 116 -4.05 0.32 -3.38
CA GLY A 116 -2.83 -0.46 -3.64
C GLY A 116 -2.26 -1.06 -2.37
N ASN A 117 -2.12 -0.26 -1.30
CA ASN A 117 -1.66 -0.72 0.00
C ASN A 117 -2.57 -1.81 0.59
N ALA A 118 -3.90 -1.64 0.53
CA ALA A 118 -4.85 -2.63 1.01
C ALA A 118 -4.75 -3.96 0.23
N LEU A 119 -4.51 -3.89 -1.08
CA LEU A 119 -4.29 -5.07 -1.92
C LEU A 119 -2.95 -5.76 -1.59
N PHE A 120 -1.88 -5.00 -1.34
CA PHE A 120 -0.60 -5.57 -0.90
C PHE A 120 -0.73 -6.26 0.46
N LEU A 121 -1.44 -5.64 1.41
CA LEU A 121 -1.71 -6.28 2.71
C LEU A 121 -2.52 -7.56 2.53
N ALA A 122 -3.56 -7.53 1.69
CA ALA A 122 -4.39 -8.69 1.41
C ALA A 122 -3.56 -9.83 0.79
N ALA A 123 -2.74 -9.52 -0.21
CA ALA A 123 -1.84 -10.49 -0.84
C ALA A 123 -0.86 -11.11 0.17
N ALA A 124 -0.22 -10.28 1.01
CA ALA A 124 0.69 -10.74 2.06
C ALA A 124 -0.02 -11.66 3.07
N ALA A 125 -1.20 -11.26 3.56
CA ALA A 125 -1.96 -12.03 4.52
C ALA A 125 -2.45 -13.38 3.96
N LEU A 126 -2.97 -13.39 2.73
CA LEU A 126 -3.40 -14.62 2.06
C LEU A 126 -2.23 -15.57 1.80
N LEU A 127 -1.10 -15.03 1.35
CA LEU A 127 0.11 -15.80 1.12
C LEU A 127 0.66 -16.39 2.42
N ALA A 128 0.75 -15.59 3.48
CA ALA A 128 1.16 -16.03 4.81
C ALA A 128 0.23 -17.13 5.37
N ALA A 129 -1.10 -16.94 5.26
CA ALA A 129 -2.07 -17.93 5.72
C ALA A 129 -1.93 -19.27 4.96
N ARG A 130 -1.69 -19.21 3.64
CA ARG A 130 -1.47 -20.39 2.80
C ARG A 130 -0.17 -21.10 3.19
N THR A 131 0.93 -20.38 3.35
CA THR A 131 2.24 -20.94 3.71
C THR A 131 2.21 -21.56 5.12
N LEU A 132 1.66 -20.83 6.11
CA LEU A 132 1.56 -21.31 7.49
C LEU A 132 0.57 -22.46 7.69
N ARG A 133 -0.35 -22.66 6.74
CA ARG A 133 -1.31 -23.78 6.79
C ARG A 133 -0.63 -25.14 6.85
N GLN A 134 0.55 -25.28 6.26
CA GLN A 134 1.34 -26.51 6.32
C GLN A 134 1.75 -26.86 7.76
N ARG A 135 1.95 -25.87 8.65
CA ARG A 135 2.36 -26.05 10.04
C ARG A 135 1.22 -25.92 11.04
N LEU A 136 0.32 -24.96 10.84
CA LEU A 136 -0.76 -24.59 11.76
C LEU A 136 -2.12 -25.18 11.35
N GLY A 137 -2.18 -25.89 10.21
CA GLY A 137 -3.45 -26.45 9.70
C GLY A 137 -4.49 -25.35 9.47
N GLY A 138 -5.75 -25.67 9.77
CA GLY A 138 -6.89 -24.76 9.58
C GLY A 138 -6.90 -23.52 10.48
N ALA A 139 -6.04 -23.43 11.50
CA ALA A 139 -5.92 -22.27 12.37
C ALA A 139 -5.04 -21.16 11.77
N ALA A 140 -4.29 -21.43 10.70
CA ALA A 140 -3.36 -20.46 10.11
C ALA A 140 -4.03 -19.10 9.74
N PRO A 141 -5.22 -19.04 9.09
CA PRO A 141 -5.85 -17.77 8.76
C PRO A 141 -6.23 -16.94 10.00
N PHE A 142 -6.62 -17.61 11.10
CA PHE A 142 -6.90 -16.92 12.36
C PHE A 142 -5.64 -16.25 12.92
N TRP A 143 -4.52 -16.97 13.00
CA TRP A 143 -3.28 -16.40 13.51
C TRP A 143 -2.72 -15.29 12.65
N VAL A 144 -2.87 -15.39 11.32
CA VAL A 144 -2.52 -14.29 10.41
C VAL A 144 -3.42 -13.09 10.65
N ALA A 145 -4.74 -13.28 10.85
CA ALA A 145 -5.65 -12.19 11.19
C ALA A 145 -5.24 -11.51 12.50
N VAL A 146 -4.92 -12.27 13.54
CA VAL A 146 -4.43 -11.75 14.82
C VAL A 146 -3.13 -10.97 14.63
N LEU A 147 -2.15 -11.49 13.88
CA LEU A 147 -0.87 -10.82 13.63
C LEU A 147 -1.07 -9.51 12.88
N VAL A 148 -1.82 -9.52 11.78
CA VAL A 148 -1.99 -8.36 10.91
C VAL A 148 -2.85 -7.29 11.57
N PHE A 149 -4.00 -7.65 12.11
CA PHE A 149 -4.98 -6.70 12.67
C PHE A 149 -4.79 -6.42 14.16
N GLY A 150 -4.08 -7.28 14.87
CA GLY A 150 -3.66 -7.06 16.26
C GLY A 150 -2.36 -6.26 16.39
N SER A 151 -1.71 -5.91 15.28
CA SER A 151 -0.50 -5.10 15.25
C SER A 151 -0.74 -3.76 14.51
N VAL A 152 0.27 -2.89 14.52
CA VAL A 152 0.22 -1.62 13.79
C VAL A 152 0.23 -1.81 12.26
N SER A 153 0.53 -2.99 11.75
CA SER A 153 0.72 -3.26 10.33
C SER A 153 -0.47 -2.83 9.47
N PHE A 154 -1.71 -3.09 9.93
CA PHE A 154 -2.89 -2.70 9.15
C PHE A 154 -3.07 -1.18 9.06
N ALA A 155 -2.58 -0.40 10.03
CA ALA A 155 -2.70 1.06 10.04
C ALA A 155 -1.86 1.71 8.91
N TYR A 156 -0.77 1.08 8.51
CA TYR A 156 0.07 1.53 7.41
C TYR A 156 -0.62 1.47 6.03
N VAL A 157 -1.74 0.76 5.92
CA VAL A 157 -2.57 0.80 4.70
C VAL A 157 -3.04 2.21 4.39
N TYR A 158 -3.31 3.00 5.44
CA TYR A 158 -3.84 4.37 5.32
C TYR A 158 -2.75 5.44 5.20
N TRP A 159 -1.52 5.03 5.04
CA TRP A 159 -0.36 5.88 4.85
C TRP A 159 0.26 5.64 3.48
N VAL A 160 0.50 6.69 2.68
CA VAL A 160 1.11 6.58 1.35
C VAL A 160 2.62 6.37 1.52
N HIS A 161 2.99 5.17 1.91
CA HIS A 161 4.37 4.80 2.24
C HIS A 161 4.68 3.37 1.77
N ALA A 162 5.98 3.08 1.56
CA ALA A 162 6.43 1.81 1.01
C ALA A 162 6.33 0.62 1.98
N ASP A 163 6.01 0.82 3.27
CA ASP A 163 6.11 -0.21 4.31
C ASP A 163 5.24 -1.44 4.01
N ILE A 164 3.98 -1.25 3.60
CA ILE A 164 3.09 -2.37 3.26
C ILE A 164 3.55 -3.08 1.98
N PHE A 165 4.07 -2.35 1.01
CA PHE A 165 4.66 -2.96 -0.18
C PHE A 165 5.87 -3.82 0.16
N LEU A 166 6.76 -3.32 1.02
CA LEU A 166 7.93 -4.07 1.51
C LEU A 166 7.52 -5.29 2.33
N PHE A 167 6.51 -5.13 3.19
CA PHE A 167 5.94 -6.25 3.94
C PHE A 167 5.41 -7.35 3.01
N ALA A 168 4.67 -6.97 1.95
CA ALA A 168 4.16 -7.92 0.95
C ALA A 168 5.29 -8.59 0.16
N ALA A 169 6.33 -7.84 -0.22
CA ALA A 169 7.50 -8.38 -0.91
C ALA A 169 8.27 -9.39 -0.03
N MET A 170 8.45 -9.08 1.25
CA MET A 170 9.05 -10.00 2.21
C MET A 170 8.22 -11.27 2.42
N ALA A 171 6.89 -11.13 2.56
CA ALA A 171 5.99 -12.29 2.67
C ALA A 171 6.05 -13.18 1.41
N ALA A 172 6.14 -12.58 0.23
CA ALA A 172 6.32 -13.31 -1.02
C ALA A 172 7.67 -14.04 -1.08
N GLY A 173 8.75 -13.37 -0.71
CA GLY A 173 10.09 -13.96 -0.66
C GLY A 173 10.15 -15.17 0.30
N LEU A 174 9.61 -15.02 1.51
CA LEU A 174 9.53 -16.11 2.47
C LEU A 174 8.68 -17.27 1.96
N ALA A 175 7.52 -16.99 1.34
CA ALA A 175 6.68 -18.04 0.78
C ALA A 175 7.40 -18.84 -0.31
N LEU A 176 8.19 -18.20 -1.17
CA LEU A 176 8.99 -18.88 -2.20
C LEU A 176 10.06 -19.80 -1.63
N VAL A 177 10.62 -19.46 -0.47
CA VAL A 177 11.65 -20.30 0.21
C VAL A 177 11.00 -21.50 0.90
N TYR A 178 9.78 -21.35 1.42
CA TYR A 178 9.12 -22.39 2.24
C TYR A 178 8.08 -23.20 1.45
N TRP A 179 7.88 -22.94 0.20
CA TRP A 179 7.01 -23.72 -0.68
C TRP A 179 7.81 -24.87 -1.35
#